data_e2b070dd2dbbb0817e5a4f2be5a9e1e5
#
_entry.id   e2b070dd2dbbb0817e5a4f2be5a9e1e5
#
_cell.length_a   1.000
_cell.length_b   1.000
_cell.length_c   1.000
_cell.angle_alpha   90.00
_cell.angle_beta   90.00
_cell.angle_gamma   90.00
#
_symmetry.space_group_name_H-M   'P 1'
#
loop_
_entity.id
_entity.type
_entity.pdbx_description
1 polymer ?
#
loop_
_entity_poly.entity_id
_entity_poly.type
_entity_poly.pdbx_seq_one_letter_code
_entity_poly.pdbx_strand_id
1 'polypeptide(L)'
;DTLKELSSLNEKKINIKIDFIERWYFWPIPFFEIAERNFNTWWETKDLRRASYGLFLTQENFRGKKETFKLLLKTGYDEQYGFSYSIPFIDKKQRLGIGVVGIFSQNHEVAYKTEENKLLFLKSKTNYLQKDYYFSIQATSRSKIHISHSIQATYNYYNFADTIIKLNPEYSQSKSTKNEYFSLIYFFKNDHRDDVSYPLNGYYFDFELVKNGFHLLKDENIDILFARTTFRKYWKLNKRFFYASGLTAKVSASGFQPYYLQKGLGYGNTFVRGYEYYVIDGQNYFLCKNNLKFALVPARILKLKFLNWEKFNTIHYAFYLNLLGDAAYVYNNRNHNKTDLSNTFLFGYGIGLDFVTYYDKVLRIEYSFNKIGEKGIFINFVAPI
;
A
#
# COMPACT_ATOMS: atom_id res chain seq x y z
N ASP A 1 -28.66 38.62 -5.95
CA ASP A 1 -30.07 39.03 -6.17
C ASP A 1 -31.05 38.13 -5.40
N THR A 2 -30.87 36.85 -5.36
CA THR A 2 -31.72 35.88 -4.59
C THR A 2 -31.73 36.12 -3.08
N LEU A 3 -30.66 36.67 -2.49
CA LEU A 3 -30.63 37.02 -1.04
C LEU A 3 -31.41 38.32 -0.72
N LYS A 4 -31.60 39.21 -1.68
CA LYS A 4 -32.38 40.42 -1.49
C LYS A 4 -33.89 40.17 -1.66
N GLU A 5 -34.28 39.22 -2.46
CA GLU A 5 -35.70 38.79 -2.57
C GLU A 5 -36.17 38.03 -1.31
N LEU A 6 -35.29 37.31 -0.62
CA LEU A 6 -35.62 36.64 0.64
C LEU A 6 -35.82 37.61 1.81
N SER A 7 -35.32 38.84 1.74
CA SER A 7 -35.49 39.86 2.79
C SER A 7 -36.81 40.61 2.72
N SER A 8 -37.61 40.47 1.65
CA SER A 8 -38.90 41.10 1.49
C SER A 8 -40.13 40.18 1.80
N LEU A 9 -39.85 38.90 2.05
CA LEU A 9 -40.86 37.97 2.50
C LEU A 9 -40.85 37.90 4.01
N ASN A 10 -41.90 38.42 4.66
CA ASN A 10 -42.18 38.31 6.09
C ASN A 10 -41.46 37.15 6.78
N GLU A 11 -40.71 37.42 7.84
CA GLU A 11 -39.98 36.54 8.75
C GLU A 11 -40.44 35.06 8.77
N LYS A 12 -40.24 34.34 7.70
CA LYS A 12 -40.36 32.87 7.67
C LYS A 12 -39.12 32.31 8.35
N LYS A 13 -39.19 32.07 9.63
CA LYS A 13 -38.14 31.33 10.35
C LYS A 13 -38.10 29.91 9.75
N ILE A 14 -36.94 29.54 9.19
CA ILE A 14 -36.68 28.16 8.75
C ILE A 14 -36.08 27.42 9.96
N ASN A 15 -36.79 26.44 10.45
CA ASN A 15 -36.28 25.53 11.49
C ASN A 15 -35.56 24.38 10.76
N ILE A 16 -34.25 24.28 10.93
CA ILE A 16 -33.47 23.16 10.42
C ILE A 16 -33.31 22.15 11.55
N LYS A 17 -33.92 20.97 11.41
CA LYS A 17 -33.71 19.83 12.31
C LYS A 17 -32.68 18.93 11.67
N ILE A 18 -31.57 18.68 12.38
CA ILE A 18 -30.53 17.77 11.93
C ILE A 18 -30.56 16.55 12.85
N ASP A 19 -31.01 15.43 12.32
CA ASP A 19 -31.02 14.16 13.05
C ASP A 19 -29.70 13.43 12.76
N PHE A 20 -28.95 13.10 13.81
CA PHE A 20 -27.69 12.38 13.72
C PHE A 20 -27.90 10.93 14.12
N ILE A 21 -27.39 10.01 13.30
CA ILE A 21 -27.27 8.59 13.66
C ILE A 21 -25.81 8.33 13.98
N GLU A 22 -25.51 8.09 15.24
CA GLU A 22 -24.14 7.74 15.63
C GLU A 22 -23.75 6.39 15.06
N ARG A 23 -22.52 6.32 14.52
CA ARG A 23 -21.94 5.07 14.07
C ARG A 23 -21.17 4.42 15.22
N TRP A 24 -20.88 3.12 15.06
CA TRP A 24 -19.99 2.42 15.97
C TRP A 24 -18.56 2.92 15.81
N TYR A 25 -17.88 3.20 16.91
CA TYR A 25 -16.53 3.79 16.89
C TYR A 25 -15.43 2.82 17.27
N PHE A 26 -15.76 1.69 17.89
CA PHE A 26 -14.79 0.69 18.32
C PHE A 26 -14.86 -0.56 17.44
N TRP A 27 -13.77 -0.85 16.71
CA TRP A 27 -13.70 -1.94 15.76
C TRP A 27 -12.62 -2.95 16.16
N PRO A 28 -12.98 -4.05 16.85
CA PRO A 28 -12.09 -5.20 17.04
C PRO A 28 -12.19 -6.10 15.81
N ILE A 29 -11.15 -6.08 14.97
CA ILE A 29 -11.11 -6.86 13.72
C ILE A 29 -10.10 -7.97 13.92
N PRO A 30 -10.52 -9.22 14.12
CA PRO A 30 -9.61 -10.35 14.07
C PRO A 30 -9.11 -10.56 12.64
N PHE A 31 -7.86 -10.95 12.51
CA PHE A 31 -7.29 -11.28 11.21
C PHE A 31 -6.44 -12.55 11.27
N PHE A 32 -6.31 -13.15 10.11
CA PHE A 32 -5.46 -14.29 9.84
C PHE A 32 -4.60 -13.96 8.63
N GLU A 33 -3.30 -14.14 8.75
CA GLU A 33 -2.32 -13.81 7.73
C GLU A 33 -1.39 -14.99 7.51
N ILE A 34 -1.09 -15.26 6.27
CA ILE A 34 -0.13 -16.29 5.90
C ILE A 34 1.16 -15.58 5.50
N ALA A 35 2.31 -16.10 5.97
CA ALA A 35 3.63 -15.53 5.72
C ALA A 35 4.05 -15.73 4.25
N GLU A 36 3.23 -15.27 3.33
CA GLU A 36 3.49 -15.27 1.91
C GLU A 36 3.29 -13.88 1.31
N ARG A 37 4.04 -13.59 0.26
CA ARG A 37 4.04 -12.27 -0.39
C ARG A 37 2.67 -11.90 -0.97
N ASN A 38 1.96 -12.88 -1.51
CA ASN A 38 0.61 -12.75 -2.05
C ASN A 38 -0.11 -14.10 -2.03
N PHE A 39 -1.41 -14.09 -2.29
CA PHE A 39 -2.24 -15.30 -2.32
C PHE A 39 -1.75 -16.32 -3.37
N ASN A 40 -1.29 -15.86 -4.52
CA ASN A 40 -0.85 -16.72 -5.60
C ASN A 40 0.39 -17.54 -5.21
N THR A 41 1.36 -16.92 -4.53
CA THR A 41 2.55 -17.59 -3.99
C THR A 41 2.17 -18.64 -2.93
N TRP A 42 1.21 -18.33 -2.05
CA TRP A 42 0.72 -19.29 -1.08
C TRP A 42 0.00 -20.47 -1.74
N TRP A 43 -0.75 -20.23 -2.81
CA TRP A 43 -1.47 -21.29 -3.52
C TRP A 43 -0.55 -22.40 -4.05
N GLU A 44 0.70 -22.07 -4.37
CA GLU A 44 1.71 -23.07 -4.75
C GLU A 44 2.17 -23.91 -3.57
N THR A 45 2.39 -23.31 -2.40
CA THR A 45 2.96 -23.99 -1.23
C THR A 45 1.92 -24.65 -0.33
N LYS A 46 0.74 -24.02 -0.20
CA LYS A 46 -0.40 -24.41 0.67
C LYS A 46 0.00 -24.67 2.13
N ASP A 47 1.07 -24.04 2.62
CA ASP A 47 1.59 -24.25 3.96
C ASP A 47 0.92 -23.32 4.98
N LEU A 48 -0.02 -23.87 5.76
CA LEU A 48 -0.70 -23.16 6.84
C LEU A 48 0.13 -23.04 8.13
N ARG A 49 1.24 -23.77 8.26
CA ARG A 49 2.10 -23.67 9.46
C ARG A 49 2.81 -22.32 9.57
N ARG A 50 2.84 -21.56 8.47
CA ARG A 50 3.39 -20.21 8.38
C ARG A 50 2.30 -19.15 8.50
N ALA A 51 1.35 -19.41 9.38
CA ALA A 51 0.23 -18.50 9.64
C ALA A 51 0.48 -17.69 10.92
N SER A 52 0.13 -16.43 10.82
CA SER A 52 0.02 -15.51 11.95
C SER A 52 -1.44 -15.09 12.12
N TYR A 53 -1.83 -14.82 13.33
CA TYR A 53 -3.18 -14.38 13.65
C TYR A 53 -3.12 -13.24 14.67
N GLY A 54 -4.17 -12.49 14.73
CA GLY A 54 -4.14 -11.34 15.62
C GLY A 54 -5.42 -10.57 15.69
N LEU A 55 -5.31 -9.42 16.33
CA LEU A 55 -6.40 -8.50 16.55
C LEU A 55 -5.96 -7.08 16.17
N PHE A 56 -6.74 -6.47 15.33
CA PHE A 56 -6.59 -5.06 14.97
C PHE A 56 -7.70 -4.27 15.65
N LEU A 57 -7.35 -3.51 16.68
CA LEU A 57 -8.29 -2.66 17.40
C LEU A 57 -8.23 -1.24 16.85
N THR A 58 -9.36 -0.69 16.48
CA THR A 58 -9.48 0.71 16.06
C THR A 58 -10.55 1.40 16.89
N GLN A 59 -10.17 2.47 17.57
CA GLN A 59 -11.08 3.41 18.20
C GLN A 59 -11.11 4.68 17.37
N GLU A 60 -12.20 4.88 16.65
CA GLU A 60 -12.48 6.12 15.93
C GLU A 60 -13.12 7.16 16.87
N ASN A 61 -13.04 8.42 16.49
CA ASN A 61 -13.61 9.56 17.23
C ASN A 61 -13.21 9.58 18.72
N PHE A 62 -11.97 9.16 18.99
CA PHE A 62 -11.42 9.20 20.34
C PHE A 62 -11.56 10.62 20.92
N ARG A 63 -12.01 10.75 22.14
CA ARG A 63 -12.32 12.02 22.80
C ARG A 63 -13.32 12.93 22.05
N GLY A 64 -14.10 12.42 21.10
CA GLY A 64 -15.07 13.21 20.33
C GLY A 64 -14.49 14.20 19.33
N LYS A 65 -13.18 14.09 19.00
CA LYS A 65 -12.44 15.04 18.15
C LYS A 65 -11.99 14.45 16.81
N LYS A 66 -12.64 13.37 16.35
CA LYS A 66 -12.23 12.59 15.16
C LYS A 66 -10.82 11.99 15.26
N GLU A 67 -10.26 11.95 16.45
CA GLU A 67 -8.98 11.30 16.68
C GLU A 67 -9.12 9.79 16.50
N THR A 68 -8.09 9.14 16.02
CA THR A 68 -8.09 7.69 15.81
C THR A 68 -6.95 7.06 16.57
N PHE A 69 -7.28 6.10 17.42
CA PHE A 69 -6.32 5.25 18.10
C PHE A 69 -6.40 3.83 17.56
N LYS A 70 -5.26 3.21 17.27
CA LYS A 70 -5.19 1.84 16.75
C LYS A 70 -4.16 1.05 17.52
N LEU A 71 -4.48 -0.23 17.77
CA LEU A 71 -3.57 -1.23 18.29
C LEU A 71 -3.53 -2.42 17.33
N LEU A 72 -2.33 -2.91 17.07
CA LEU A 72 -2.06 -4.13 16.32
C LEU A 72 -1.42 -5.14 17.28
N LEU A 73 -2.04 -6.30 17.42
CA LEU A 73 -1.54 -7.43 18.18
C LEU A 73 -1.52 -8.63 17.23
N LYS A 74 -0.33 -9.02 16.79
CA LYS A 74 -0.10 -10.16 15.88
C LYS A 74 0.83 -11.15 16.55
N THR A 75 0.47 -12.42 16.50
CA THR A 75 1.27 -13.53 17.02
C THR A 75 1.15 -14.75 16.09
N GLY A 76 1.91 -15.79 16.35
CA GLY A 76 1.97 -17.00 15.55
C GLY A 76 3.32 -17.17 14.89
N TYR A 77 3.37 -17.29 13.58
CA TYR A 77 4.63 -17.47 12.86
C TYR A 77 5.54 -16.22 12.93
N ASP A 78 4.96 -15.05 12.70
CA ASP A 78 5.59 -13.76 12.91
C ASP A 78 4.83 -12.98 13.98
N GLU A 79 5.55 -12.20 14.76
CA GLU A 79 4.99 -11.38 15.80
C GLU A 79 5.12 -9.91 15.46
N GLN A 80 4.06 -9.14 15.73
CA GLN A 80 4.07 -7.70 15.56
C GLN A 80 3.13 -7.04 16.55
N TYR A 81 3.65 -6.09 17.28
CA TYR A 81 2.92 -5.28 18.24
C TYR A 81 3.06 -3.82 17.87
N GLY A 82 1.95 -3.13 17.70
CA GLY A 82 2.00 -1.76 17.26
C GLY A 82 0.88 -0.90 17.80
N PHE A 83 1.15 0.38 17.91
CA PHE A 83 0.13 1.39 18.18
C PHE A 83 0.24 2.54 17.19
N SER A 84 -0.87 3.20 16.95
CA SER A 84 -0.94 4.43 16.16
C SER A 84 -1.96 5.36 16.78
N TYR A 85 -1.59 6.63 16.91
CA TYR A 85 -2.50 7.67 17.32
C TYR A 85 -2.45 8.84 16.34
N SER A 86 -3.59 9.24 15.84
CA SER A 86 -3.72 10.28 14.82
C SER A 86 -4.73 11.33 15.26
N ILE A 87 -4.32 12.57 15.25
CA ILE A 87 -5.13 13.77 15.47
C ILE A 87 -5.25 14.47 14.11
N PRO A 88 -6.40 14.37 13.44
CA PRO A 88 -6.54 14.89 12.07
C PRO A 88 -6.47 16.41 12.03
N PHE A 89 -6.86 17.09 13.11
CA PHE A 89 -6.91 18.55 13.16
C PHE A 89 -6.48 19.07 14.53
N ILE A 90 -5.38 19.81 14.56
CA ILE A 90 -4.87 20.51 15.73
C ILE A 90 -5.18 22.02 15.67
N ASP A 91 -5.57 22.52 14.50
CA ASP A 91 -5.88 23.94 14.27
C ASP A 91 -7.39 24.15 14.04
N LYS A 92 -7.86 25.38 14.32
CA LYS A 92 -9.27 25.76 14.11
C LYS A 92 -9.72 25.71 12.65
N LYS A 93 -8.78 25.86 11.70
CA LYS A 93 -9.06 25.79 10.25
C LYS A 93 -9.10 24.34 9.73
N GLN A 94 -8.88 23.36 10.60
CA GLN A 94 -8.88 21.93 10.28
C GLN A 94 -7.94 21.57 9.12
N ARG A 95 -6.75 22.15 9.11
CA ARG A 95 -5.76 21.95 8.03
C ARG A 95 -4.54 21.16 8.49
N LEU A 96 -4.19 21.26 9.78
CA LEU A 96 -2.99 20.65 10.32
C LEU A 96 -3.36 19.44 11.18
N GLY A 97 -2.71 18.32 10.92
CA GLY A 97 -2.84 17.10 11.70
C GLY A 97 -1.47 16.58 12.14
N ILE A 98 -1.47 15.79 13.19
CA ILE A 98 -0.28 15.08 13.67
C ILE A 98 -0.62 13.62 13.92
N GLY A 99 0.39 12.76 13.83
CA GLY A 99 0.27 11.34 14.12
C GLY A 99 1.57 10.79 14.69
N VAL A 100 1.42 9.74 15.49
CA VAL A 100 2.54 8.96 16.00
C VAL A 100 2.27 7.49 15.77
N VAL A 101 3.32 6.71 15.47
CA VAL A 101 3.25 5.27 15.28
C VAL A 101 4.46 4.63 15.98
N GLY A 102 4.22 3.55 16.71
CA GLY A 102 5.27 2.70 17.24
C GLY A 102 4.98 1.26 16.88
N ILE A 103 5.96 0.53 16.35
CA ILE A 103 5.84 -0.88 15.96
C ILE A 103 7.08 -1.62 16.43
N PHE A 104 6.85 -2.78 17.03
CA PHE A 104 7.85 -3.80 17.27
C PHE A 104 7.46 -5.04 16.46
N SER A 105 8.42 -5.64 15.77
CA SER A 105 8.23 -6.90 15.05
C SER A 105 9.40 -7.86 15.26
N GLN A 106 9.08 -9.14 15.19
CA GLN A 106 10.08 -10.19 15.16
C GLN A 106 9.62 -11.36 14.28
N ASN A 107 10.56 -11.84 13.44
CA ASN A 107 10.26 -12.75 12.36
C ASN A 107 11.12 -14.01 12.44
N HIS A 108 10.49 -15.18 12.26
CA HIS A 108 11.18 -16.47 12.15
C HIS A 108 11.68 -16.77 10.74
N GLU A 109 11.28 -15.96 9.78
CA GLU A 109 11.66 -16.11 8.39
C GLU A 109 12.07 -14.77 7.79
N VAL A 110 13.17 -14.76 7.06
CA VAL A 110 13.72 -13.56 6.43
C VAL A 110 14.22 -13.88 5.05
N ALA A 111 13.83 -13.10 4.06
CA ALA A 111 14.38 -13.17 2.72
C ALA A 111 15.81 -12.59 2.75
N TYR A 112 16.80 -13.45 2.61
CA TYR A 112 18.21 -13.03 2.72
C TYR A 112 18.89 -12.76 1.37
N LYS A 113 18.35 -13.25 0.27
CA LYS A 113 18.90 -13.11 -1.09
C LYS A 113 17.80 -13.27 -2.13
N THR A 114 18.02 -12.70 -3.31
CA THR A 114 17.25 -12.99 -4.52
C THR A 114 18.08 -13.84 -5.47
N GLU A 115 17.51 -14.93 -5.98
CA GLU A 115 18.12 -15.80 -6.97
C GLU A 115 17.06 -16.16 -8.01
N GLU A 116 17.42 -16.08 -9.29
CA GLU A 116 16.47 -16.30 -10.41
C GLU A 116 15.17 -15.50 -10.26
N ASN A 117 15.29 -14.25 -9.78
CA ASN A 117 14.17 -13.34 -9.51
C ASN A 117 13.17 -13.85 -8.44
N LYS A 118 13.56 -14.82 -7.63
CA LYS A 118 12.77 -15.33 -6.49
C LYS A 118 13.49 -15.07 -5.18
N LEU A 119 12.73 -14.80 -4.13
CA LEU A 119 13.28 -14.61 -2.80
C LEU A 119 13.70 -15.94 -2.20
N LEU A 120 14.94 -16.02 -1.71
CA LEU A 120 15.42 -17.11 -0.89
C LEU A 120 15.24 -16.75 0.58
N PHE A 121 14.59 -17.63 1.32
CA PHE A 121 14.26 -17.43 2.71
C PHE A 121 15.13 -18.28 3.64
N LEU A 122 15.71 -17.64 4.64
CA LEU A 122 16.22 -18.33 5.82
C LEU A 122 15.04 -18.49 6.80
N LYS A 123 14.88 -19.70 7.35
CA LYS A 123 13.81 -20.08 8.26
C LYS A 123 14.37 -20.64 9.54
N SER A 124 13.79 -20.30 10.66
CA SER A 124 14.10 -20.86 11.97
C SER A 124 12.80 -21.22 12.70
N LYS A 125 12.79 -22.37 13.37
CA LYS A 125 11.63 -22.78 14.17
C LYS A 125 11.67 -22.26 15.61
N THR A 126 12.86 -21.94 16.09
CA THR A 126 13.09 -21.63 17.51
C THR A 126 13.58 -20.22 17.77
N ASN A 127 14.30 -19.63 16.81
CA ASN A 127 14.93 -18.33 16.99
C ASN A 127 14.35 -17.30 16.03
N TYR A 128 14.13 -16.11 16.51
CA TYR A 128 13.84 -14.97 15.63
C TYR A 128 15.08 -14.58 14.85
N LEU A 129 14.93 -14.48 13.54
CA LEU A 129 16.00 -14.13 12.62
C LEU A 129 16.15 -12.62 12.44
N GLN A 130 15.06 -11.89 12.71
CA GLN A 130 15.02 -10.44 12.59
C GLN A 130 14.14 -9.87 13.70
N LYS A 131 14.58 -8.78 14.31
CA LYS A 131 13.83 -7.96 15.27
C LYS A 131 13.92 -6.51 14.86
N ASP A 132 12.77 -5.83 14.79
CA ASP A 132 12.67 -4.47 14.33
C ASP A 132 11.93 -3.59 15.33
N TYR A 133 12.44 -2.37 15.50
CA TYR A 133 11.72 -1.29 16.16
C TYR A 133 11.54 -0.14 15.17
N TYR A 134 10.33 0.30 15.04
CA TYR A 134 9.96 1.43 14.22
C TYR A 134 9.19 2.44 15.06
N PHE A 135 9.64 3.68 15.05
CA PHE A 135 8.90 4.78 15.65
C PHE A 135 8.82 5.93 14.67
N SER A 136 7.65 6.58 14.58
CA SER A 136 7.48 7.73 13.70
C SER A 136 6.59 8.81 14.27
N ILE A 137 6.91 10.05 13.91
CA ILE A 137 6.09 11.24 14.14
C ILE A 137 5.82 11.86 12.77
N GLN A 138 4.56 12.16 12.51
CA GLN A 138 4.11 12.74 11.25
C GLN A 138 3.34 14.03 11.49
N ALA A 139 3.62 15.05 10.70
CA ALA A 139 2.81 16.25 10.55
C ALA A 139 2.15 16.24 9.17
N THR A 140 0.87 16.53 9.10
CA THR A 140 0.10 16.58 7.84
C THR A 140 -0.52 17.97 7.68
N SER A 141 -0.42 18.53 6.49
CA SER A 141 -1.07 19.77 6.10
C SER A 141 -2.03 19.51 4.94
N ARG A 142 -3.29 19.89 5.11
CA ARG A 142 -4.32 19.83 4.07
C ARG A 142 -4.56 21.24 3.54
N SER A 143 -3.87 21.61 2.46
CA SER A 143 -3.99 22.94 1.86
C SER A 143 -5.32 23.13 1.13
N LYS A 144 -5.84 22.07 0.49
CA LYS A 144 -7.15 22.01 -0.21
C LYS A 144 -7.78 20.63 0.03
N ILE A 145 -9.04 20.47 -0.38
CA ILE A 145 -9.78 19.20 -0.23
C ILE A 145 -9.02 18.03 -0.87
N HIS A 146 -8.43 18.26 -2.04
CA HIS A 146 -7.74 17.24 -2.83
C HIS A 146 -6.23 17.22 -2.63
N ILE A 147 -5.66 18.20 -1.91
CA ILE A 147 -4.21 18.39 -1.80
C ILE A 147 -3.78 18.26 -0.34
N SER A 148 -2.85 17.35 -0.10
CA SER A 148 -2.21 17.21 1.20
C SER A 148 -0.70 17.05 1.09
N HIS A 149 -0.01 17.55 2.11
CA HIS A 149 1.40 17.39 2.34
C HIS A 149 1.62 16.71 3.68
N SER A 150 2.59 15.84 3.79
CA SER A 150 3.02 15.33 5.08
C SER A 150 4.54 15.27 5.16
N ILE A 151 5.05 15.53 6.36
CA ILE A 151 6.45 15.33 6.73
C ILE A 151 6.45 14.32 7.86
N GLN A 152 7.28 13.29 7.74
CA GLN A 152 7.39 12.24 8.71
C GLN A 152 8.85 12.03 9.07
N ALA A 153 9.17 12.09 10.35
CA ALA A 153 10.45 11.68 10.90
C ALA A 153 10.32 10.28 11.52
N THR A 154 11.26 9.38 11.22
CA THR A 154 11.23 8.01 11.72
C THR A 154 12.55 7.65 12.38
N TYR A 155 12.47 6.78 13.39
CA TYR A 155 13.59 6.01 13.92
C TYR A 155 13.38 4.56 13.53
N ASN A 156 14.42 3.95 12.96
CA ASN A 156 14.41 2.57 12.49
C ASN A 156 15.58 1.83 13.16
N TYR A 157 15.27 0.68 13.75
CA TYR A 157 16.26 -0.22 14.32
C TYR A 157 15.98 -1.63 13.83
N TYR A 158 17.03 -2.30 13.34
CA TYR A 158 16.99 -3.67 12.87
C TYR A 158 18.10 -4.47 13.56
N ASN A 159 17.74 -5.66 14.01
CA ASN A 159 18.69 -6.64 14.51
C ASN A 159 18.49 -7.96 13.76
N PHE A 160 19.49 -8.34 12.99
CA PHE A 160 19.51 -9.52 12.14
C PHE A 160 20.33 -10.63 12.80
N ALA A 161 19.96 -11.89 12.57
CA ALA A 161 20.78 -13.03 12.97
C ALA A 161 22.10 -13.05 12.18
N ASP A 162 23.20 -13.43 12.83
CA ASP A 162 24.53 -13.53 12.21
C ASP A 162 24.52 -14.39 10.94
N THR A 163 23.69 -15.42 10.92
CA THR A 163 23.56 -16.33 9.78
C THR A 163 23.12 -15.61 8.51
N ILE A 164 22.26 -14.58 8.62
CA ILE A 164 21.82 -13.78 7.47
C ILE A 164 22.99 -13.05 6.84
N ILE A 165 23.83 -12.42 7.68
CA ILE A 165 25.02 -11.67 7.21
C ILE A 165 26.09 -12.61 6.63
N LYS A 166 26.23 -13.82 7.19
CA LYS A 166 27.14 -14.84 6.63
C LYS A 166 26.67 -15.34 5.27
N LEU A 167 25.36 -15.53 5.07
CA LEU A 167 24.78 -16.00 3.80
C LEU A 167 24.74 -14.91 2.74
N ASN A 168 24.56 -13.66 3.16
CA ASN A 168 24.59 -12.50 2.26
C ASN A 168 25.35 -11.33 2.94
N PRO A 169 26.66 -11.18 2.68
CA PRO A 169 27.44 -10.08 3.23
C PRO A 169 27.00 -8.68 2.82
N GLU A 170 26.19 -8.56 1.75
CA GLU A 170 25.62 -7.31 1.26
C GLU A 170 24.21 -7.04 1.84
N TYR A 171 23.73 -7.92 2.72
CA TYR A 171 22.44 -7.75 3.37
C TYR A 171 22.38 -6.44 4.14
N SER A 172 23.45 -6.12 4.87
CA SER A 172 23.66 -4.88 5.60
C SER A 172 24.90 -4.15 5.06
N GLN A 173 24.89 -2.84 5.07
CA GLN A 173 25.98 -2.02 4.50
C GLN A 173 27.32 -2.21 5.23
N SER A 174 27.27 -2.36 6.53
CA SER A 174 28.45 -2.51 7.41
C SER A 174 28.80 -3.96 7.74
N LYS A 175 28.12 -4.93 7.15
CA LYS A 175 28.11 -6.34 7.60
C LYS A 175 27.73 -6.50 9.08
N SER A 176 27.13 -5.46 9.67
CA SER A 176 26.64 -5.46 11.04
C SER A 176 25.28 -6.14 11.14
N THR A 177 25.07 -6.87 12.21
CA THR A 177 23.76 -7.42 12.55
C THR A 177 22.81 -6.36 13.05
N LYS A 178 23.32 -5.26 13.61
CA LYS A 178 22.54 -4.14 14.11
C LYS A 178 22.65 -2.97 13.16
N ASN A 179 21.51 -2.44 12.75
CA ASN A 179 21.42 -1.28 11.90
C ASN A 179 20.36 -0.33 12.46
N GLU A 180 20.75 0.89 12.70
CA GLU A 180 19.85 1.92 13.18
C GLU A 180 20.07 3.23 12.43
N TYR A 181 18.99 3.93 12.14
CA TYR A 181 19.05 5.19 11.43
C TYR A 181 17.76 5.99 11.59
N PHE A 182 17.90 7.30 11.42
CA PHE A 182 16.76 8.20 11.25
C PHE A 182 16.40 8.35 9.78
N SER A 183 15.10 8.57 9.51
CA SER A 183 14.65 8.93 8.16
C SER A 183 13.76 10.17 8.20
N LEU A 184 13.80 10.93 7.11
CA LEU A 184 12.87 12.01 6.84
C LEU A 184 12.16 11.72 5.54
N ILE A 185 10.83 11.76 5.58
CA ILE A 185 9.96 11.47 4.45
C ILE A 185 9.08 12.68 4.22
N TYR A 186 9.14 13.23 3.02
CA TYR A 186 8.15 14.18 2.54
C TYR A 186 7.22 13.50 1.55
N PHE A 187 5.92 13.67 1.74
CA PHE A 187 4.90 13.10 0.86
C PHE A 187 3.90 14.17 0.45
N PHE A 188 3.72 14.31 -0.86
CA PHE A 188 2.71 15.15 -1.49
C PHE A 188 1.67 14.27 -2.16
N LYS A 189 0.39 14.65 -2.02
CA LYS A 189 -0.72 13.98 -2.67
C LYS A 189 -1.71 14.98 -3.26
N ASN A 190 -2.15 14.70 -4.49
CA ASN A 190 -3.23 15.41 -5.18
C ASN A 190 -4.18 14.38 -5.78
N ASP A 191 -5.40 14.26 -5.23
CA ASP A 191 -6.35 13.20 -5.53
C ASP A 191 -7.70 13.76 -5.99
N HIS A 192 -7.97 13.65 -7.28
CA HIS A 192 -9.20 14.07 -7.95
C HIS A 192 -9.93 12.88 -8.60
N ARG A 193 -9.78 11.69 -8.03
CA ARG A 193 -10.54 10.53 -8.48
C ARG A 193 -11.99 10.63 -8.04
N ASP A 194 -12.90 10.12 -8.86
CA ASP A 194 -14.32 9.98 -8.54
C ASP A 194 -14.56 8.98 -7.41
N ASP A 195 -13.75 7.91 -7.36
CA ASP A 195 -13.74 6.90 -6.30
C ASP A 195 -12.30 6.51 -5.97
N VAL A 196 -12.02 6.22 -4.68
CA VAL A 196 -10.67 5.87 -4.23
C VAL A 196 -10.33 4.41 -4.54
N SER A 197 -11.30 3.52 -4.39
CA SER A 197 -11.12 2.07 -4.46
C SER A 197 -11.23 1.52 -5.87
N TYR A 198 -12.15 2.07 -6.69
CA TYR A 198 -12.33 1.69 -8.08
C TYR A 198 -12.61 2.90 -8.97
N PRO A 199 -11.59 3.71 -9.25
CA PRO A 199 -11.76 4.94 -10.02
C PRO A 199 -12.06 4.65 -11.50
N LEU A 200 -13.01 5.40 -12.03
CA LEU A 200 -13.43 5.37 -13.43
C LEU A 200 -13.19 6.70 -14.13
N ASN A 201 -13.04 7.78 -13.38
CA ASN A 201 -12.76 9.11 -13.89
C ASN A 201 -11.88 9.92 -12.91
N GLY A 202 -11.15 10.91 -13.44
CA GLY A 202 -10.33 11.78 -12.62
C GLY A 202 -8.83 11.47 -12.72
N TYR A 203 -8.07 11.91 -11.72
CA TYR A 203 -6.64 11.64 -11.67
C TYR A 203 -6.13 11.58 -10.23
N TYR A 204 -4.98 10.94 -10.07
CA TYR A 204 -4.22 10.87 -8.84
C TYR A 204 -2.76 11.18 -9.13
N PHE A 205 -2.15 11.98 -8.29
CA PHE A 205 -0.71 12.24 -8.31
C PHE A 205 -0.14 12.19 -6.90
N ASP A 206 0.96 11.49 -6.73
CA ASP A 206 1.77 11.56 -5.53
C ASP A 206 3.25 11.77 -5.86
N PHE A 207 3.94 12.35 -4.89
CA PHE A 207 5.39 12.49 -4.88
C PHE A 207 5.90 12.23 -3.47
N GLU A 208 6.89 11.36 -3.36
CA GLU A 208 7.54 11.01 -2.11
C GLU A 208 9.05 11.25 -2.24
N LEU A 209 9.63 11.95 -1.28
CA LEU A 209 11.08 12.11 -1.14
C LEU A 209 11.49 11.52 0.19
N VAL A 210 12.44 10.58 0.15
CA VAL A 210 12.89 9.83 1.32
C VAL A 210 14.39 9.99 1.47
N LYS A 211 14.82 10.43 2.64
CA LYS A 211 16.20 10.40 3.09
C LYS A 211 16.31 9.46 4.29
N ASN A 212 17.04 8.37 4.12
CA ASN A 212 17.41 7.44 5.18
C ASN A 212 18.86 7.65 5.54
N GLY A 213 19.13 7.83 6.84
CA GLY A 213 20.47 8.06 7.35
C GLY A 213 20.90 9.52 7.29
N PHE A 214 21.33 10.03 8.42
CA PHE A 214 21.83 11.41 8.61
C PHE A 214 23.18 11.44 9.33
N HIS A 215 23.77 10.25 9.59
CA HIS A 215 24.99 10.09 10.37
C HIS A 215 24.91 10.71 11.78
N LEU A 216 23.69 10.67 12.37
CA LEU A 216 23.45 11.18 13.73
C LEU A 216 23.77 10.15 14.82
N LEU A 217 23.75 8.87 14.46
CA LEU A 217 24.04 7.76 15.36
C LEU A 217 25.48 7.25 15.14
N LYS A 218 26.12 6.77 16.20
CA LYS A 218 27.56 6.41 16.18
C LYS A 218 27.93 5.39 15.11
N ASP A 219 27.06 4.41 14.87
CA ASP A 219 27.30 3.30 13.92
C ASP A 219 26.36 3.36 12.71
N GLU A 220 25.84 4.55 12.42
CA GLU A 220 24.93 4.77 11.29
C GLU A 220 25.69 4.75 9.96
N ASN A 221 25.50 3.70 9.16
CA ASN A 221 26.14 3.50 7.87
C ASN A 221 25.15 3.65 6.69
N ILE A 222 23.89 4.00 6.98
CA ILE A 222 22.86 4.18 5.96
C ILE A 222 22.91 5.61 5.45
N ASP A 223 23.03 5.76 4.14
CA ASP A 223 22.91 7.04 3.43
C ASP A 223 22.19 6.83 2.11
N ILE A 224 20.86 6.90 2.13
CA ILE A 224 20.03 6.63 0.97
C ILE A 224 19.07 7.79 0.75
N LEU A 225 19.15 8.40 -0.43
CA LEU A 225 18.22 9.41 -0.90
C LEU A 225 17.52 8.90 -2.15
N PHE A 226 16.18 8.87 -2.13
CA PHE A 226 15.41 8.56 -3.33
C PHE A 226 14.11 9.37 -3.41
N ALA A 227 13.64 9.56 -4.63
CA ALA A 227 12.33 10.08 -4.91
C ALA A 227 11.47 9.00 -5.60
N ARG A 228 10.19 8.96 -5.25
CA ARG A 228 9.18 8.12 -5.90
C ARG A 228 8.00 8.98 -6.29
N THR A 229 7.44 8.74 -7.47
CA THR A 229 6.25 9.45 -7.94
C THR A 229 5.29 8.49 -8.60
N THR A 230 4.00 8.76 -8.43
CA THR A 230 2.94 8.02 -9.11
C THR A 230 1.98 9.01 -9.74
N PHE A 231 1.70 8.82 -11.00
CA PHE A 231 0.62 9.52 -11.71
C PHE A 231 -0.35 8.50 -12.28
N ARG A 232 -1.64 8.68 -12.03
CA ARG A 232 -2.71 7.85 -12.58
C ARG A 232 -3.78 8.73 -13.16
N LYS A 233 -4.23 8.42 -14.34
CA LYS A 233 -5.31 9.12 -15.01
C LYS A 233 -6.38 8.12 -15.44
N TYR A 234 -7.62 8.50 -15.25
CA TYR A 234 -8.80 7.72 -15.53
C TYR A 234 -9.71 8.51 -16.46
N TRP A 235 -10.18 7.86 -17.53
CA TRP A 235 -11.04 8.48 -18.52
C TRP A 235 -12.30 7.64 -18.71
N LYS A 236 -13.42 8.28 -18.58
CA LYS A 236 -14.71 7.73 -18.99
C LYS A 236 -14.88 7.98 -20.49
N LEU A 237 -14.63 6.97 -21.32
CA LEU A 237 -14.73 7.08 -22.77
C LEU A 237 -16.19 7.17 -23.23
N ASN A 238 -17.06 6.35 -22.61
CA ASN A 238 -18.51 6.41 -22.82
C ASN A 238 -19.24 5.78 -21.62
N LYS A 239 -20.53 5.40 -21.78
CA LYS A 239 -21.33 4.80 -20.69
C LYS A 239 -20.82 3.44 -20.22
N ARG A 240 -20.09 2.69 -21.06
CA ARG A 240 -19.60 1.33 -20.74
C ARG A 240 -18.10 1.16 -20.83
N PHE A 241 -17.39 2.03 -21.54
CA PHE A 241 -15.95 1.91 -21.72
C PHE A 241 -15.21 2.97 -20.89
N PHE A 242 -14.19 2.51 -20.20
CA PHE A 242 -13.30 3.34 -19.38
C PHE A 242 -11.86 2.95 -19.69
N TYR A 243 -10.98 3.92 -19.64
CA TYR A 243 -9.54 3.69 -19.80
C TYR A 243 -8.81 4.25 -18.59
N ALA A 244 -7.80 3.51 -18.12
CA ALA A 244 -6.94 3.97 -17.05
C ALA A 244 -5.49 3.75 -17.44
N SER A 245 -4.67 4.76 -17.19
CA SER A 245 -3.22 4.68 -17.35
C SER A 245 -2.53 5.17 -16.09
N GLY A 246 -1.52 4.46 -15.66
CA GLY A 246 -0.73 4.77 -14.46
C GLY A 246 0.75 4.65 -14.72
N LEU A 247 1.49 5.59 -14.14
CA LEU A 247 2.92 5.70 -14.20
C LEU A 247 3.47 5.74 -12.78
N THR A 248 4.42 4.87 -12.46
CA THR A 248 5.16 4.94 -11.20
C THR A 248 6.65 4.91 -11.52
N ALA A 249 7.40 5.82 -10.91
CA ALA A 249 8.84 5.89 -11.07
C ALA A 249 9.52 6.05 -9.70
N LYS A 250 10.67 5.42 -9.53
CA LYS A 250 11.58 5.60 -8.39
C LYS A 250 12.97 5.91 -8.93
N VAL A 251 13.57 6.97 -8.41
CA VAL A 251 14.94 7.37 -8.74
C VAL A 251 15.70 7.53 -7.42
N SER A 252 16.83 6.85 -7.31
CA SER A 252 17.72 6.92 -6.16
C SER A 252 19.02 7.60 -6.53
N ALA A 253 19.45 8.55 -5.71
CA ALA A 253 20.74 9.22 -5.85
C ALA A 253 21.89 8.37 -5.27
N SER A 254 21.58 7.37 -4.43
CA SER A 254 22.57 6.55 -3.75
C SER A 254 23.01 5.38 -4.62
N GLY A 255 24.32 5.23 -4.82
CA GLY A 255 24.89 4.15 -5.62
C GLY A 255 24.78 2.78 -4.97
N PHE A 256 25.09 2.68 -3.67
CA PHE A 256 24.98 1.46 -2.89
C PHE A 256 23.77 1.50 -1.97
N GLN A 257 23.00 0.41 -1.93
CA GLN A 257 21.93 0.19 -0.98
C GLN A 257 22.03 -1.21 -0.41
N PRO A 258 21.94 -1.42 0.91
CA PRO A 258 21.93 -2.76 1.49
C PRO A 258 20.73 -3.54 0.97
N TYR A 259 20.88 -4.86 0.87
CA TYR A 259 19.88 -5.73 0.25
C TYR A 259 18.48 -5.56 0.87
N TYR A 260 18.37 -5.46 2.19
CA TYR A 260 17.09 -5.33 2.87
C TYR A 260 16.34 -4.02 2.56
N LEU A 261 17.04 -2.98 2.07
CA LEU A 261 16.45 -1.69 1.64
C LEU A 261 16.34 -1.55 0.12
N GLN A 262 17.08 -2.36 -0.65
CA GLN A 262 17.08 -2.34 -2.11
C GLN A 262 15.86 -3.09 -2.65
N LYS A 263 14.74 -2.39 -2.82
CA LYS A 263 13.50 -2.97 -3.34
C LYS A 263 13.12 -2.30 -4.66
N GLY A 264 13.10 -3.07 -5.73
CA GLY A 264 12.59 -2.67 -7.04
C GLY A 264 11.11 -3.03 -7.21
N LEU A 265 10.78 -3.85 -8.20
CA LEU A 265 9.42 -4.30 -8.47
C LEU A 265 9.13 -5.69 -7.88
N GLY A 266 7.85 -6.00 -7.66
CA GLY A 266 7.42 -7.29 -7.12
C GLY A 266 7.41 -7.36 -5.59
N TYR A 267 7.80 -6.31 -4.91
CA TYR A 267 7.71 -6.18 -3.45
C TYR A 267 6.38 -5.49 -3.07
N GLY A 268 5.40 -6.26 -2.63
CA GLY A 268 4.05 -5.78 -2.35
C GLY A 268 3.23 -5.52 -3.62
N ASN A 269 2.53 -4.38 -3.68
CA ASN A 269 1.57 -4.09 -4.75
C ASN A 269 2.19 -3.44 -6.01
N THR A 270 3.50 -3.18 -6.01
CA THR A 270 4.19 -2.55 -7.15
C THR A 270 4.86 -3.64 -8.00
N PHE A 271 4.12 -4.18 -8.95
CA PHE A 271 4.56 -5.28 -9.83
C PHE A 271 4.04 -5.11 -11.25
N VAL A 272 4.67 -5.76 -12.21
CA VAL A 272 4.20 -5.94 -13.59
C VAL A 272 3.29 -7.16 -13.63
N ARG A 273 2.10 -7.07 -14.21
CA ARG A 273 1.18 -8.22 -14.35
C ARG A 273 1.80 -9.32 -15.21
N GLY A 274 1.59 -10.56 -14.82
CA GLY A 274 2.28 -11.74 -15.35
C GLY A 274 3.62 -12.03 -14.68
N TYR A 275 4.08 -11.19 -13.73
CA TYR A 275 5.32 -11.39 -12.95
C TYR A 275 5.04 -11.49 -11.43
N GLU A 276 3.86 -11.91 -11.02
CA GLU A 276 3.44 -11.95 -9.62
C GLU A 276 4.30 -12.87 -8.75
N TYR A 277 4.94 -13.88 -9.37
CA TYR A 277 5.85 -14.80 -8.67
C TYR A 277 7.27 -14.25 -8.53
N TYR A 278 7.59 -13.14 -9.20
CA TYR A 278 8.94 -12.60 -9.28
C TYR A 278 9.12 -11.35 -8.43
N VAL A 279 10.36 -11.16 -7.97
CA VAL A 279 10.88 -9.88 -7.48
C VAL A 279 12.01 -9.44 -8.40
N ILE A 280 12.11 -8.15 -8.64
CA ILE A 280 13.11 -7.59 -9.54
C ILE A 280 13.83 -6.51 -8.76
N ASP A 281 15.05 -6.83 -8.35
CA ASP A 281 15.87 -5.95 -7.52
C ASP A 281 16.43 -4.80 -8.35
N GLY A 282 16.45 -3.63 -7.75
CA GLY A 282 17.06 -2.45 -8.35
C GLY A 282 16.83 -1.18 -7.55
N GLN A 283 17.69 -0.21 -7.79
CA GLN A 283 17.63 1.10 -7.13
C GLN A 283 16.60 2.01 -7.78
N ASN A 284 16.48 1.92 -9.11
CA ASN A 284 15.61 2.77 -9.90
C ASN A 284 14.63 1.90 -10.69
N TYR A 285 13.43 2.38 -10.88
CA TYR A 285 12.47 1.72 -11.74
C TYR A 285 11.47 2.68 -12.36
N PHE A 286 10.91 2.22 -13.45
CA PHE A 286 9.79 2.82 -14.14
C PHE A 286 8.75 1.74 -14.39
N LEU A 287 7.49 2.00 -14.09
CA LEU A 287 6.37 1.10 -14.29
C LEU A 287 5.20 1.87 -14.91
N CYS A 288 4.77 1.44 -16.08
CA CYS A 288 3.57 1.92 -16.75
C CYS A 288 2.52 0.81 -16.77
N LYS A 289 1.31 1.11 -16.29
CA LYS A 289 0.17 0.19 -16.29
C LYS A 289 -0.98 0.78 -17.09
N ASN A 290 -1.66 -0.04 -17.88
CA ASN A 290 -2.79 0.38 -18.69
C ASN A 290 -3.94 -0.62 -18.57
N ASN A 291 -5.16 -0.10 -18.45
CA ASN A 291 -6.38 -0.90 -18.40
C ASN A 291 -7.44 -0.29 -19.31
N LEU A 292 -7.95 -1.09 -20.24
CA LEU A 292 -9.21 -0.77 -20.92
C LEU A 292 -10.31 -1.60 -20.27
N LYS A 293 -11.29 -0.93 -19.67
CA LYS A 293 -12.35 -1.55 -18.88
C LYS A 293 -13.68 -1.46 -19.64
N PHE A 294 -14.42 -2.56 -19.66
CA PHE A 294 -15.77 -2.63 -20.18
C PHE A 294 -16.75 -3.00 -19.05
N ALA A 295 -17.75 -2.16 -18.78
CA ALA A 295 -18.79 -2.44 -17.80
C ALA A 295 -19.72 -3.55 -18.32
N LEU A 296 -19.40 -4.81 -17.99
CA LEU A 296 -20.21 -5.96 -18.33
C LEU A 296 -21.56 -5.88 -17.63
N VAL A 297 -21.52 -5.63 -16.32
CA VAL A 297 -22.68 -5.30 -15.51
C VAL A 297 -22.41 -3.94 -14.86
N PRO A 298 -23.09 -2.87 -15.30
CA PRO A 298 -23.01 -1.57 -14.63
C PRO A 298 -23.43 -1.66 -13.16
N ALA A 299 -23.03 -0.69 -12.35
CA ALA A 299 -23.36 -0.68 -10.94
C ALA A 299 -24.85 -0.87 -10.69
N ARG A 300 -25.19 -1.88 -9.91
CA ARG A 300 -26.57 -2.26 -9.53
C ARG A 300 -26.66 -2.41 -8.02
N ILE A 301 -27.87 -2.31 -7.55
CA ILE A 301 -28.21 -2.50 -6.13
C ILE A 301 -29.03 -3.79 -6.00
N LEU A 302 -28.57 -4.70 -5.16
CA LEU A 302 -29.28 -5.92 -4.80
C LEU A 302 -29.73 -5.79 -3.34
N LYS A 303 -31.05 -5.92 -3.10
CA LYS A 303 -31.61 -5.99 -1.75
C LYS A 303 -31.80 -7.45 -1.35
N LEU A 304 -31.10 -7.88 -0.33
CA LEU A 304 -31.19 -9.23 0.24
C LEU A 304 -32.40 -9.31 1.17
N LYS A 305 -33.51 -9.84 0.69
CA LYS A 305 -34.77 -9.92 1.44
C LYS A 305 -34.74 -10.80 2.69
N PHE A 306 -33.73 -11.70 2.79
CA PHE A 306 -33.58 -12.60 3.95
C PHE A 306 -32.78 -12.00 5.10
N LEU A 307 -32.13 -10.83 4.88
CA LEU A 307 -31.38 -10.10 5.91
C LEU A 307 -32.25 -8.99 6.46
N ASN A 308 -32.70 -9.14 7.70
CA ASN A 308 -33.55 -8.13 8.38
C ASN A 308 -32.77 -6.89 8.86
N TRP A 309 -31.44 -6.85 8.66
CA TRP A 309 -30.58 -5.74 9.04
C TRP A 309 -30.44 -4.76 7.88
N GLU A 310 -31.13 -3.63 7.95
CA GLU A 310 -31.12 -2.61 6.90
C GLU A 310 -29.73 -2.16 6.47
N LYS A 311 -28.76 -2.17 7.38
CA LYS A 311 -27.38 -1.78 7.10
C LYS A 311 -26.62 -2.77 6.21
N PHE A 312 -27.03 -4.02 6.14
CA PHE A 312 -26.35 -5.09 5.42
C PHE A 312 -27.19 -5.75 4.31
N ASN A 313 -28.48 -5.37 4.20
CA ASN A 313 -29.37 -5.97 3.21
C ASN A 313 -29.22 -5.38 1.81
N THR A 314 -28.46 -4.28 1.67
CA THR A 314 -28.28 -3.57 0.40
C THR A 314 -26.85 -3.73 -0.10
N ILE A 315 -26.66 -4.50 -1.16
CA ILE A 315 -25.33 -4.76 -1.76
C ILE A 315 -25.24 -4.03 -3.10
N HIS A 316 -24.25 -3.15 -3.22
CA HIS A 316 -23.86 -2.58 -4.50
C HIS A 316 -22.89 -3.53 -5.19
N TYR A 317 -23.08 -3.81 -6.46
CA TYR A 317 -22.19 -4.66 -7.23
C TYR A 317 -22.05 -4.20 -8.68
N ALA A 318 -20.89 -4.44 -9.25
CA ALA A 318 -20.61 -4.21 -10.66
C ALA A 318 -19.57 -5.24 -11.15
N PHE A 319 -19.62 -5.56 -12.45
CA PHE A 319 -18.62 -6.40 -13.10
C PHE A 319 -18.01 -5.65 -14.27
N TYR A 320 -16.66 -5.67 -14.32
CA TYR A 320 -15.91 -5.06 -15.42
C TYR A 320 -14.96 -6.10 -16.03
N LEU A 321 -15.02 -6.22 -17.34
CA LEU A 321 -14.02 -6.93 -18.13
C LEU A 321 -12.88 -5.97 -18.45
N ASN A 322 -11.64 -6.41 -18.28
CA ASN A 322 -10.46 -5.59 -18.50
C ASN A 322 -9.53 -6.19 -19.54
N LEU A 323 -8.99 -5.35 -20.41
CA LEU A 323 -7.78 -5.63 -21.15
C LEU A 323 -6.63 -4.92 -20.43
N LEU A 324 -5.57 -5.66 -20.15
CA LEU A 324 -4.46 -5.26 -19.30
C LEU A 324 -3.18 -5.19 -20.12
N GLY A 325 -2.36 -4.16 -19.89
CA GLY A 325 -1.05 -4.04 -20.54
C GLY A 325 -0.10 -3.20 -19.69
N ASP A 326 1.03 -3.81 -19.29
CA ASP A 326 2.05 -3.20 -18.46
C ASP A 326 3.39 -3.20 -19.16
N ALA A 327 4.19 -2.17 -18.90
CA ALA A 327 5.59 -2.09 -19.30
C ALA A 327 6.42 -1.56 -18.13
N ALA A 328 7.61 -2.12 -17.92
CA ALA A 328 8.50 -1.67 -16.88
C ALA A 328 9.95 -1.81 -17.24
N TYR A 329 10.80 -1.09 -16.52
CA TYR A 329 12.23 -1.22 -16.53
C TYR A 329 12.77 -1.02 -15.13
N VAL A 330 13.64 -1.93 -14.67
CA VAL A 330 14.31 -1.83 -13.38
C VAL A 330 15.80 -1.72 -13.62
N TYR A 331 16.41 -0.63 -13.16
CA TYR A 331 17.84 -0.44 -13.21
C TYR A 331 18.50 -0.92 -11.93
N ASN A 332 19.44 -1.84 -12.06
CA ASN A 332 20.27 -2.36 -11.00
C ASN A 332 21.76 -2.17 -11.36
N ASN A 333 22.48 -1.40 -10.55
CA ASN A 333 23.92 -1.16 -10.74
C ASN A 333 24.82 -2.23 -10.09
N ARG A 334 24.23 -3.22 -9.41
CA ARG A 334 24.96 -4.35 -8.82
C ARG A 334 25.12 -5.46 -9.85
N ASN A 335 26.35 -5.71 -10.24
CA ASN A 335 26.68 -6.79 -11.18
C ASN A 335 26.66 -8.20 -10.55
N HIS A 336 26.45 -8.32 -9.23
CA HIS A 336 26.65 -9.58 -8.51
C HIS A 336 25.45 -10.53 -8.52
N ASN A 337 24.25 -10.01 -8.67
CA ASN A 337 23.06 -10.83 -8.86
C ASN A 337 22.55 -10.55 -10.27
N LYS A 338 22.99 -11.34 -11.24
CA LYS A 338 22.38 -11.38 -12.57
C LYS A 338 20.97 -11.93 -12.44
N THR A 339 20.06 -11.06 -12.01
CA THR A 339 18.64 -11.35 -12.15
C THR A 339 18.31 -11.08 -13.62
N ASP A 340 17.88 -12.08 -14.35
CA ASP A 340 17.61 -12.00 -15.78
C ASP A 340 16.56 -10.94 -16.15
N LEU A 341 15.82 -10.44 -15.17
CA LEU A 341 14.74 -9.46 -15.32
C LEU A 341 15.15 -8.02 -14.99
N SER A 342 16.24 -7.78 -14.26
CA SER A 342 16.79 -6.43 -14.09
C SER A 342 17.56 -5.98 -15.33
N ASN A 343 17.65 -4.67 -15.56
CA ASN A 343 18.31 -4.05 -16.71
C ASN A 343 17.74 -4.49 -18.08
N THR A 344 16.48 -4.96 -18.09
CA THR A 344 15.75 -5.32 -19.31
C THR A 344 14.36 -4.70 -19.31
N PHE A 345 13.79 -4.47 -20.49
CA PHE A 345 12.38 -4.09 -20.59
C PHE A 345 11.48 -5.29 -20.32
N LEU A 346 10.51 -5.08 -19.45
CA LEU A 346 9.50 -6.03 -19.05
C LEU A 346 8.15 -5.65 -19.63
N PHE A 347 7.46 -6.65 -20.15
CA PHE A 347 6.11 -6.47 -20.69
C PHE A 347 5.20 -7.56 -20.12
N GLY A 348 4.02 -7.15 -19.68
CA GLY A 348 2.97 -8.05 -19.23
C GLY A 348 1.64 -7.61 -19.83
N TYR A 349 0.81 -8.55 -20.24
CA TYR A 349 -0.51 -8.27 -20.80
C TYR A 349 -1.48 -9.38 -20.43
N GLY A 350 -2.76 -9.09 -20.50
CA GLY A 350 -3.76 -10.07 -20.13
C GLY A 350 -5.19 -9.56 -20.21
N ILE A 351 -6.08 -10.41 -19.72
CA ILE A 351 -7.50 -10.10 -19.53
C ILE A 351 -7.85 -10.32 -18.06
N GLY A 352 -8.79 -9.53 -17.55
CA GLY A 352 -9.22 -9.64 -16.16
C GLY A 352 -10.71 -9.40 -16.01
N LEU A 353 -11.28 -10.00 -14.99
CA LEU A 353 -12.65 -9.74 -14.55
C LEU A 353 -12.60 -9.14 -13.15
N ASP A 354 -13.11 -7.91 -13.03
CA ASP A 354 -13.25 -7.22 -11.75
C ASP A 354 -14.65 -7.37 -11.21
N PHE A 355 -14.78 -7.86 -10.01
CA PHE A 355 -15.99 -7.78 -9.20
C PHE A 355 -15.83 -6.68 -8.16
N VAL A 356 -16.59 -5.61 -8.33
CA VAL A 356 -16.63 -4.46 -7.41
C VAL A 356 -17.88 -4.61 -6.55
N THR A 357 -17.71 -4.62 -5.24
CA THR A 357 -18.82 -4.84 -4.32
C THR A 357 -18.83 -3.80 -3.20
N TYR A 358 -19.78 -3.93 -2.31
CA TYR A 358 -19.98 -3.07 -1.16
C TYR A 358 -18.72 -2.95 -0.28
N TYR A 359 -18.56 -1.83 0.45
CA TYR A 359 -17.38 -1.50 1.26
C TYR A 359 -16.08 -1.38 0.47
N ASP A 360 -16.16 -0.91 -0.78
CA ASP A 360 -14.98 -0.60 -1.59
C ASP A 360 -14.04 -1.80 -1.79
N LYS A 361 -14.60 -3.01 -1.77
CA LYS A 361 -13.84 -4.24 -2.02
C LYS A 361 -13.88 -4.57 -3.50
N VAL A 362 -12.71 -4.89 -4.03
CA VAL A 362 -12.54 -5.31 -5.42
C VAL A 362 -11.86 -6.67 -5.43
N LEU A 363 -12.49 -7.64 -6.09
CA LEU A 363 -11.89 -8.92 -6.42
C LEU A 363 -11.58 -8.91 -7.91
N ARG A 364 -10.33 -9.07 -8.27
CA ARG A 364 -9.88 -9.23 -9.65
C ARG A 364 -9.39 -10.66 -9.88
N ILE A 365 -9.90 -11.30 -10.89
CA ILE A 365 -9.37 -12.53 -11.44
C ILE A 365 -8.81 -12.19 -12.81
N GLU A 366 -7.52 -12.43 -13.04
CA GLU A 366 -6.86 -12.10 -14.29
C GLU A 366 -6.09 -13.29 -14.84
N TYR A 367 -6.04 -13.39 -16.16
CA TYR A 367 -5.19 -14.29 -16.89
C TYR A 367 -4.17 -13.46 -17.65
N SER A 368 -2.92 -13.56 -17.23
CA SER A 368 -1.84 -12.70 -17.67
C SER A 368 -0.70 -13.49 -18.27
N PHE A 369 0.01 -12.83 -19.20
CA PHE A 369 1.18 -13.33 -19.91
C PHE A 369 2.35 -12.39 -19.66
N ASN A 370 3.57 -12.92 -19.66
CA ASN A 370 4.77 -12.13 -19.54
C ASN A 370 5.72 -12.33 -20.74
N LYS A 371 6.75 -11.49 -20.84
CA LYS A 371 7.74 -11.54 -21.93
C LYS A 371 8.55 -12.85 -21.98
N ILE A 372 8.71 -13.53 -20.84
CA ILE A 372 9.50 -14.79 -20.77
C ILE A 372 8.68 -16.02 -21.20
N GLY A 373 7.45 -15.81 -21.69
CA GLY A 373 6.59 -16.87 -22.22
C GLY A 373 5.73 -17.57 -21.18
N GLU A 374 5.73 -17.09 -19.93
CA GLU A 374 4.88 -17.65 -18.89
C GLU A 374 3.49 -17.03 -18.89
N LYS A 375 2.56 -17.77 -18.35
CA LYS A 375 1.16 -17.39 -18.22
C LYS A 375 0.57 -17.97 -16.94
N GLY A 376 -0.38 -17.26 -16.35
CA GLY A 376 -1.01 -17.70 -15.10
C GLY A 376 -2.36 -17.03 -14.85
N ILE A 377 -3.13 -17.66 -13.96
CA ILE A 377 -4.33 -17.08 -13.39
C ILE A 377 -3.94 -16.49 -12.04
N PHE A 378 -4.26 -15.22 -11.83
CA PHE A 378 -3.92 -14.49 -10.62
C PHE A 378 -5.18 -13.89 -9.99
N ILE A 379 -5.24 -13.96 -8.66
CA ILE A 379 -6.34 -13.41 -7.86
C ILE A 379 -5.80 -12.25 -7.03
N ASN A 380 -6.41 -11.08 -7.19
CA ASN A 380 -6.05 -9.86 -6.48
C ASN A 380 -7.27 -9.28 -5.77
N PHE A 381 -7.10 -8.91 -4.50
CA PHE A 381 -8.14 -8.29 -3.67
C PHE A 381 -8.09 -6.76 -3.68
N VAL A 382 -7.20 -6.19 -4.47
CA VAL A 382 -7.09 -4.76 -4.74
C VAL A 382 -6.92 -4.59 -6.24
N ALA A 383 -7.69 -3.72 -6.85
CA ALA A 383 -7.57 -3.44 -8.28
C ALA A 383 -6.29 -2.62 -8.53
N PRO A 384 -5.18 -3.24 -8.98
CA PRO A 384 -4.00 -2.49 -9.35
C PRO A 384 -4.28 -1.71 -10.62
N ILE A 385 -3.96 -0.53 -10.56
CA ILE A 385 -4.01 0.57 -11.42
C ILE A 385 -5.01 1.26 -11.51
#